data_46a865e563f7547592b13371dfbe0e58
#
_entry.id   46a865e563f7547592b13371dfbe0e58
#
_cell.length_a   1.000
_cell.length_b   1.000
_cell.length_c   1.000
_cell.angle_alpha   90.00
_cell.angle_beta   90.00
_cell.angle_gamma   90.00
#
_symmetry.space_group_name_H-M   'P 1'
#
loop_
_entity.id
_entity.type
_entity.pdbx_description
1 polymer ?
#
loop_
_entity_poly.entity_id
_entity_poly.type
_entity_poly.pdbx_seq_one_letter_code
_entity_poly.pdbx_strand_id
1 'polypeptide(L)'
;MENDIVWCNGTFDILHPGHIELFKVARSLGNKVIVATDTDEKIRTDKGEHRPINDLHYRVAMLEAIKYIDVVHTFGSRQELEDLIELYQPDILLLGDDWRDGDVVGWEHAGEVRHLPRAVSYTHLTLPTIYSV
;
A
#
# COMPACT_ATOMS: atom_id res chain seq x y z
N MET A 1 -6.23 15.10 13.76
CA MET A 1 -7.13 14.39 12.86
C MET A 1 -7.27 15.05 11.51
N GLU A 2 -7.40 16.36 11.48
CA GLU A 2 -7.67 17.01 10.22
C GLU A 2 -6.59 16.84 9.19
N ASN A 3 -5.36 16.67 9.60
CA ASN A 3 -4.26 16.59 8.67
C ASN A 3 -3.53 15.27 8.77
N ASP A 4 -4.22 14.25 9.24
CA ASP A 4 -3.59 12.95 9.38
C ASP A 4 -3.33 12.34 8.01
N ILE A 5 -2.09 12.01 7.77
CA ILE A 5 -1.65 11.39 6.53
C ILE A 5 -1.38 9.93 6.80
N VAL A 6 -1.97 9.05 5.99
CA VAL A 6 -1.72 7.62 6.05
C VAL A 6 -0.99 7.21 4.80
N TRP A 7 0.09 6.49 4.97
CA TRP A 7 0.96 6.05 3.88
C TRP A 7 0.91 4.53 3.77
N CYS A 8 0.74 4.04 2.55
CA CYS A 8 0.85 2.61 2.24
C CYS A 8 1.75 2.46 1.03
N ASN A 9 2.64 1.47 1.04
CA ASN A 9 3.41 1.18 -0.16
C ASN A 9 3.46 -0.32 -0.41
N GLY A 10 3.61 -0.68 -1.67
CA GLY A 10 3.68 -2.08 -2.07
C GLY A 10 3.76 -2.20 -3.57
N THR A 11 3.86 -3.43 -4.05
CA THR A 11 3.90 -3.69 -5.47
C THR A 11 2.54 -3.54 -6.12
N PHE A 12 1.51 -4.03 -5.46
CA PHE A 12 0.12 -3.94 -5.93
C PHE A 12 -0.02 -4.40 -7.38
N ASP A 13 0.62 -5.53 -7.68
CA ASP A 13 0.64 -6.05 -9.05
C ASP A 13 -0.74 -6.49 -9.48
N ILE A 14 -1.34 -7.38 -8.70
CA ILE A 14 -2.70 -7.84 -8.95
C ILE A 14 -3.52 -7.47 -7.73
N LEU A 15 -4.41 -6.50 -7.92
CA LEU A 15 -5.24 -6.05 -6.81
C LEU A 15 -6.30 -7.09 -6.48
N HIS A 16 -6.55 -7.25 -5.19
CA HIS A 16 -7.57 -8.18 -4.73
C HIS A 16 -8.27 -7.54 -3.53
N PRO A 17 -9.35 -8.17 -3.05
CA PRO A 17 -10.14 -7.54 -1.97
C PRO A 17 -9.33 -7.19 -0.72
N GLY A 18 -8.26 -7.94 -0.43
CA GLY A 18 -7.41 -7.61 0.69
C GLY A 18 -6.74 -6.26 0.56
N HIS A 19 -6.33 -5.92 -0.66
CA HIS A 19 -5.75 -4.59 -0.90
C HIS A 19 -6.82 -3.50 -0.72
N ILE A 20 -8.02 -3.75 -1.20
CA ILE A 20 -9.10 -2.77 -1.05
C ILE A 20 -9.40 -2.55 0.42
N GLU A 21 -9.40 -3.62 1.21
CA GLU A 21 -9.62 -3.50 2.65
C GLU A 21 -8.52 -2.66 3.30
N LEU A 22 -7.28 -2.85 2.87
CA LEU A 22 -6.16 -2.07 3.37
C LEU A 22 -6.40 -0.58 3.12
N PHE A 23 -6.79 -0.22 1.89
CA PHE A 23 -7.01 1.18 1.55
C PHE A 23 -8.24 1.75 2.26
N LYS A 24 -9.25 0.92 2.46
CA LYS A 24 -10.43 1.34 3.20
C LYS A 24 -10.08 1.65 4.65
N VAL A 25 -9.25 0.81 5.27
CA VAL A 25 -8.79 1.07 6.64
C VAL A 25 -7.95 2.32 6.67
N ALA A 26 -7.06 2.50 5.68
CA ALA A 26 -6.25 3.71 5.61
C ALA A 26 -7.15 4.95 5.59
N ARG A 27 -8.22 4.91 4.80
CA ARG A 27 -9.14 6.04 4.71
C ARG A 27 -9.81 6.33 6.05
N SER A 28 -10.07 5.30 6.83
CA SER A 28 -10.70 5.49 8.13
C SER A 28 -9.74 6.07 9.16
N LEU A 29 -8.45 5.99 8.93
CA LEU A 29 -7.44 6.43 9.89
C LEU A 29 -6.96 7.85 9.64
N GLY A 30 -7.21 8.40 8.47
CA GLY A 30 -6.76 9.75 8.19
C GLY A 30 -7.52 10.37 7.06
N ASN A 31 -7.28 11.65 6.84
CA ASN A 31 -8.00 12.36 5.80
C ASN A 31 -7.20 12.49 4.51
N LYS A 32 -5.98 11.97 4.47
CA LYS A 32 -5.20 11.93 3.24
C LYS A 32 -4.50 10.58 3.15
N VAL A 33 -4.81 9.83 2.12
CA VAL A 33 -4.23 8.50 1.90
C VAL A 33 -3.29 8.57 0.71
N ILE A 34 -2.03 8.25 0.94
CA ILE A 34 -1.00 8.23 -0.08
C ILE A 34 -0.55 6.80 -0.27
N VAL A 35 -0.53 6.36 -1.51
CA VAL A 35 -0.09 5.01 -1.85
C VAL A 35 1.08 5.12 -2.82
N ALA A 36 2.12 4.35 -2.59
CA ALA A 36 3.29 4.33 -3.46
C ALA A 36 3.53 2.92 -3.96
N THR A 37 3.89 2.80 -5.24
CA THR A 37 4.17 1.50 -5.83
C THR A 37 5.51 1.56 -6.55
N ASP A 38 6.22 0.43 -6.58
CA ASP A 38 7.56 0.41 -7.15
C ASP A 38 7.52 0.27 -8.67
N THR A 39 8.59 0.74 -9.31
CA THR A 39 8.72 0.69 -10.76
C THR A 39 8.89 -0.76 -11.21
N ASP A 40 8.62 -1.00 -12.49
CA ASP A 40 8.77 -2.34 -13.06
C ASP A 40 10.21 -2.84 -12.93
N GLU A 41 11.16 -1.95 -13.13
CA GLU A 41 12.56 -2.32 -13.04
C GLU A 41 12.94 -2.78 -11.65
N LYS A 42 12.47 -2.05 -10.64
CA LYS A 42 12.74 -2.42 -9.27
C LYS A 42 12.11 -3.76 -8.93
N ILE A 43 10.89 -3.99 -9.41
CA ILE A 43 10.21 -5.25 -9.16
C ILE A 43 10.97 -6.41 -9.80
N ARG A 44 11.45 -6.22 -11.03
CA ARG A 44 12.22 -7.27 -11.69
C ARG A 44 13.49 -7.59 -10.92
N THR A 45 14.16 -6.57 -10.42
CA THR A 45 15.36 -6.76 -9.62
C THR A 45 15.07 -7.54 -8.34
N ASP A 46 13.98 -7.20 -7.67
CA ASP A 46 13.68 -7.78 -6.36
C ASP A 46 12.99 -9.13 -6.45
N LYS A 47 12.17 -9.34 -7.47
CA LYS A 47 11.28 -10.50 -7.52
C LYS A 47 11.45 -11.38 -8.75
N GLY A 48 12.29 -10.97 -9.70
CA GLY A 48 12.57 -11.81 -10.87
C GLY A 48 11.97 -11.25 -12.14
N GLU A 49 12.45 -11.80 -13.26
CA GLU A 49 12.13 -11.25 -14.57
C GLU A 49 10.69 -11.46 -14.99
N HIS A 50 10.00 -12.37 -14.35
CA HIS A 50 8.61 -12.65 -14.72
C HIS A 50 7.64 -11.70 -14.02
N ARG A 51 8.13 -10.77 -13.24
CA ARG A 51 7.32 -9.78 -12.55
C ARG A 51 7.68 -8.39 -13.03
N PRO A 52 6.76 -7.43 -12.99
CA PRO A 52 5.37 -7.61 -12.58
C PRO A 52 4.55 -8.20 -13.72
N ILE A 53 3.36 -8.69 -13.42
CA ILE A 53 2.41 -9.12 -14.44
C ILE A 53 1.77 -7.88 -15.06
N ASN A 54 1.44 -6.90 -14.25
CA ASN A 54 0.88 -5.64 -14.73
C ASN A 54 1.94 -4.56 -14.63
N ASP A 55 2.16 -3.83 -15.72
CA ASP A 55 3.21 -2.82 -15.73
C ASP A 55 2.81 -1.60 -14.89
N LEU A 56 3.77 -0.71 -14.69
CA LEU A 56 3.59 0.43 -13.81
C LEU A 56 2.41 1.30 -14.24
N HIS A 57 2.30 1.55 -15.54
CA HIS A 57 1.22 2.38 -16.04
C HIS A 57 -0.15 1.82 -15.66
N TYR A 58 -0.30 0.51 -15.84
CA TYR A 58 -1.54 -0.17 -15.49
C TYR A 58 -1.78 -0.11 -13.98
N ARG A 59 -0.74 -0.39 -13.20
CA ARG A 59 -0.89 -0.43 -11.74
C ARG A 59 -1.25 0.95 -11.18
N VAL A 60 -0.61 1.99 -11.69
CA VAL A 60 -0.92 3.36 -11.25
C VAL A 60 -2.35 3.72 -11.62
N ALA A 61 -2.77 3.39 -12.85
CA ALA A 61 -4.13 3.71 -13.27
C ALA A 61 -5.17 3.04 -12.37
N MET A 62 -4.92 1.78 -12.01
CA MET A 62 -5.84 1.07 -11.13
C MET A 62 -5.88 1.68 -9.73
N LEU A 63 -4.72 2.03 -9.20
CA LEU A 63 -4.67 2.63 -7.87
C LEU A 63 -5.35 3.99 -7.85
N GLU A 64 -5.16 4.77 -8.91
CA GLU A 64 -5.79 6.09 -8.98
C GLU A 64 -7.30 6.02 -9.09
N ALA A 65 -7.84 4.90 -9.52
CA ALA A 65 -9.28 4.72 -9.63
C ALA A 65 -9.94 4.32 -8.32
N ILE A 66 -9.15 3.99 -7.31
CA ILE A 66 -9.69 3.54 -6.03
C ILE A 66 -10.09 4.75 -5.20
N LYS A 67 -11.36 4.77 -4.79
CA LYS A 67 -11.92 5.95 -4.14
C LYS A 67 -11.29 6.29 -2.79
N TYR A 68 -10.60 5.34 -2.18
CA TYR A 68 -10.00 5.55 -0.87
C TYR A 68 -8.64 6.22 -0.94
N ILE A 69 -8.05 6.32 -2.14
CA ILE A 69 -6.69 6.80 -2.32
C ILE A 69 -6.73 8.24 -2.84
N ASP A 70 -5.94 9.11 -2.22
CA ASP A 70 -5.87 10.51 -2.65
C ASP A 70 -4.71 10.77 -3.60
N VAL A 71 -3.57 10.12 -3.37
CA VAL A 71 -2.35 10.40 -4.13
C VAL A 71 -1.63 9.08 -4.39
N VAL A 72 -1.13 8.91 -5.60
CA VAL A 72 -0.32 7.73 -5.94
C VAL A 72 1.08 8.22 -6.35
N HIS A 73 2.09 7.64 -5.72
CA HIS A 73 3.49 7.90 -6.05
C HIS A 73 4.17 6.64 -6.54
N THR A 74 5.30 6.82 -7.18
CA THR A 74 6.12 5.69 -7.62
C THR A 74 7.54 5.86 -7.08
N PHE A 75 8.24 4.76 -6.88
CA PHE A 75 9.62 4.81 -6.43
C PHE A 75 10.42 3.71 -7.12
N GLY A 76 11.66 4.03 -7.48
CA GLY A 76 12.52 3.09 -8.20
C GLY A 76 13.61 2.47 -7.32
N SER A 77 13.67 2.86 -6.06
CA SER A 77 14.68 2.32 -5.16
C SER A 77 14.20 2.49 -3.72
N ARG A 78 14.85 1.74 -2.83
CA ARG A 78 14.57 1.87 -1.41
C ARG A 78 14.83 3.30 -0.93
N GLN A 79 15.89 3.92 -1.44
CA GLN A 79 16.22 5.28 -1.04
C GLN A 79 15.15 6.27 -1.48
N GLU A 80 14.63 6.11 -2.69
CA GLU A 80 13.55 6.97 -3.15
C GLU A 80 12.30 6.83 -2.28
N LEU A 81 12.00 5.60 -1.88
CA LEU A 81 10.86 5.37 -1.00
C LEU A 81 11.07 6.08 0.33
N GLU A 82 12.24 5.94 0.91
CA GLU A 82 12.53 6.60 2.18
C GLU A 82 12.45 8.12 2.04
N ASP A 83 12.96 8.65 0.94
CA ASP A 83 12.93 10.10 0.71
C ASP A 83 11.49 10.61 0.62
N LEU A 84 10.62 9.86 -0.02
CA LEU A 84 9.21 10.25 -0.12
C LEU A 84 8.55 10.23 1.26
N ILE A 85 8.81 9.20 2.04
CA ILE A 85 8.21 9.10 3.37
C ILE A 85 8.74 10.22 4.26
N GLU A 86 10.01 10.54 4.15
CA GLU A 86 10.59 11.65 4.90
C GLU A 86 9.93 12.97 4.49
N LEU A 87 9.70 13.15 3.21
CA LEU A 87 9.08 14.37 2.72
C LEU A 87 7.68 14.56 3.28
N TYR A 88 6.88 13.50 3.30
CA TYR A 88 5.50 13.61 3.73
C TYR A 88 5.31 13.53 5.24
N GLN A 89 6.24 12.91 5.95
CA GLN A 89 6.13 12.75 7.40
C GLN A 89 4.75 12.24 7.79
N PRO A 90 4.36 11.05 7.29
CA PRO A 90 3.00 10.59 7.54
C PRO A 90 2.78 10.31 9.03
N ASP A 91 1.56 10.49 9.46
CA ASP A 91 1.20 10.18 10.83
C ASP A 91 1.17 8.68 11.05
N ILE A 92 0.72 7.93 10.03
CA ILE A 92 0.62 6.48 10.13
C ILE A 92 1.20 5.86 8.88
N LEU A 93 2.07 4.89 9.08
CA LEU A 93 2.57 4.01 8.04
C LEU A 93 1.80 2.71 8.20
N LEU A 94 0.89 2.43 7.28
CA LEU A 94 0.01 1.27 7.39
C LEU A 94 0.49 0.16 6.48
N LEU A 95 0.72 -1.01 7.05
CA LEU A 95 1.26 -2.14 6.32
C LEU A 95 0.26 -3.28 6.29
N GLY A 96 0.27 -4.03 5.20
CA GLY A 96 -0.49 -5.28 5.16
C GLY A 96 0.19 -6.32 6.02
N ASP A 97 -0.47 -7.44 6.22
CA ASP A 97 0.06 -8.46 7.11
C ASP A 97 1.17 -9.28 6.47
N ASP A 98 1.47 -9.04 5.20
CA ASP A 98 2.63 -9.66 4.56
C ASP A 98 3.93 -9.18 5.16
N TRP A 99 3.92 -8.01 5.76
CA TRP A 99 5.12 -7.44 6.36
C TRP A 99 5.28 -8.01 7.75
N ARG A 100 6.35 -8.78 7.95
CA ARG A 100 6.65 -9.29 9.25
C ARG A 100 7.60 -8.37 9.87
N ASP A 101 8.38 -8.77 10.68
CA ASP A 101 9.29 -8.02 11.37
C ASP A 101 10.19 -7.36 10.54
N GLY A 102 10.71 -6.45 10.86
CA GLY A 102 11.78 -6.04 10.40
C GLY A 102 11.88 -4.85 9.73
N ASP A 103 12.22 -4.82 8.61
CA ASP A 103 12.79 -3.75 7.90
C ASP A 103 11.76 -2.91 7.20
N VAL A 104 11.04 -2.14 7.95
CA VAL A 104 10.03 -1.24 7.39
C VAL A 104 10.70 0.05 7.00
N VAL A 105 10.75 0.32 5.69
CA VAL A 105 11.42 1.51 5.19
C VAL A 105 10.66 2.74 5.64
N GLY A 106 11.40 3.70 6.23
CA GLY A 106 10.82 4.99 6.56
C GLY A 106 10.12 5.07 7.90
N TRP A 107 10.18 4.02 8.72
CA TRP A 107 9.46 4.02 9.98
C TRP A 107 9.87 5.18 10.89
N GLU A 108 11.12 5.63 10.77
CA GLU A 108 11.61 6.75 11.61
C GLU A 108 10.92 8.06 11.30
N HIS A 109 10.37 8.16 10.09
CA HIS A 109 9.76 9.41 9.63
C HIS A 109 8.25 9.43 9.81
N ALA A 110 7.68 8.36 10.36
CA ALA A 110 6.24 8.27 10.57
C ALA A 110 5.91 8.41 12.04
N GLY A 111 4.72 8.87 12.33
CA GLY A 111 4.28 8.98 13.71
C GLY A 111 4.10 7.63 14.36
N GLU A 112 3.55 6.67 13.63
CA GLU A 112 3.44 5.30 14.11
C GLU A 112 3.36 4.35 12.92
N VAL A 113 3.65 3.08 13.18
CA VAL A 113 3.54 2.01 12.19
C VAL A 113 2.43 1.09 12.66
N ARG A 114 1.49 0.78 11.78
CA ARG A 114 0.40 -0.14 12.08
C ARG A 114 0.35 -1.24 11.05
N HIS A 115 -0.07 -2.40 11.50
CA HIS A 115 -0.25 -3.56 10.63
C HIS A 115 -1.74 -3.88 10.55
N LEU A 116 -2.20 -4.16 9.34
CA LEU A 116 -3.57 -4.61 9.15
C LEU A 116 -3.62 -6.10 9.47
N PRO A 117 -4.44 -6.53 10.43
CA PRO A 117 -4.50 -7.94 10.78
C PRO A 117 -5.12 -8.75 9.66
N ARG A 118 -4.45 -9.83 9.27
CA ARG A 118 -4.95 -10.70 8.23
C ARG A 118 -6.32 -11.28 8.59
N ALA A 119 -6.51 -11.57 9.87
CA ALA A 119 -7.76 -12.15 10.31
C ALA A 119 -8.96 -11.31 9.94
N VAL A 120 -8.81 -9.99 10.01
CA VAL A 120 -9.90 -9.09 9.65
C VAL A 120 -10.24 -9.23 8.17
N SER A 121 -9.21 -9.22 7.33
CA SER A 121 -9.41 -9.35 5.90
C SER A 121 -10.07 -10.68 5.55
N TYR A 122 -9.60 -11.74 6.16
CA TYR A 122 -10.16 -13.04 5.87
C TYR A 122 -11.60 -13.15 6.28
N THR A 123 -11.94 -12.57 7.41
CA THR A 123 -13.31 -12.61 7.87
C THR A 123 -14.23 -11.99 6.83
N HIS A 124 -13.83 -10.90 6.25
CA HIS A 124 -14.61 -10.28 5.20
C HIS A 124 -14.66 -11.14 3.96
N LEU A 125 -13.53 -11.68 3.59
CA LEU A 125 -13.44 -12.40 2.33
C LEU A 125 -14.17 -13.72 2.34
N THR A 126 -14.40 -14.28 3.51
CA THR A 126 -15.06 -15.55 3.58
C THR A 126 -16.56 -15.45 3.67
N LEU A 127 -17.12 -14.27 3.66
CA LEU A 127 -18.57 -14.13 3.64
C LEU A 127 -19.09 -14.73 2.35
N PRO A 128 -19.94 -15.73 2.45
CA PRO A 128 -20.30 -16.50 1.26
C PRO A 128 -20.98 -15.69 0.20
N THR A 129 -21.74 -14.73 0.62
CA THR A 129 -22.51 -13.96 -0.33
C THR A 129 -21.66 -13.21 -1.32
N ILE A 130 -20.41 -12.98 -0.99
CA ILE A 130 -19.56 -12.21 -1.86
C ILE A 130 -19.19 -12.99 -3.09
N TYR A 131 -19.04 -14.27 -2.94
CA TYR A 131 -18.46 -15.09 -4.00
C TYR A 131 -19.41 -16.07 -4.59
N SER A 132 -20.62 -16.05 -4.14
CA SER A 132 -21.57 -16.96 -4.68
C SER A 132 -22.14 -16.47 -6.00
N VAL A 133 -21.73 -15.34 -6.41
CA VAL A 133 -22.23 -14.79 -7.68
C VAL A 133 -21.30 -15.04 -8.83
#